data_8b744a9571b4be71c26cd7a6c3642ddd
#
_entry.id   8b744a9571b4be71c26cd7a6c3642ddd
#
_cell.length_a   1.000
_cell.length_b   1.000
_cell.length_c   1.000
_cell.angle_alpha   90.00
_cell.angle_beta   90.00
_cell.angle_gamma   90.00
#
_symmetry.space_group_name_H-M   'P 1'
#
loop_
_entity.id
_entity.type
_entity.pdbx_description
1 polymer ?
#
loop_
_entity_poly.entity_id
_entity_poly.type
_entity_poly.pdbx_seq_one_letter_code
_entity_poly.pdbx_strand_id
1 'polypeptide(L)'
;MARAQAAVQKVTCDGCRQAATSEHIARRLARLEQTTRYRPIHIQAVFLSAQSPATPDAFLYGPQNGFQGEAAGLLNALQIEREGRAAEAVLSEFQRKGFFLTHVLECAADVESATFDLGDALKNKLPSVLRRFRTSLRPKRVFVISKDMAAVTAELKTAQAGEVVLDGDAPFDLDDARSVMRLRSAL
;
A
#
# COMPACT_ATOMS: atom_id res chain seq x y z
N MET A 1 24.61 37.04 28.87
CA MET A 1 23.99 36.91 27.52
C MET A 1 23.49 35.50 27.35
N ALA A 2 22.21 35.26 27.53
CA ALA A 2 21.58 33.95 27.35
C ALA A 2 21.29 33.75 25.86
N ARG A 3 21.92 32.74 25.22
CA ARG A 3 21.56 32.31 23.87
C ARG A 3 20.19 31.65 23.93
N ALA A 4 19.18 32.24 23.30
CA ALA A 4 17.91 31.62 23.06
C ALA A 4 18.14 30.35 22.20
N GLN A 5 17.93 29.19 22.78
CA GLN A 5 17.85 27.93 22.02
C GLN A 5 16.58 27.99 21.16
N ALA A 6 16.76 28.18 19.86
CA ALA A 6 15.67 28.08 18.91
C ALA A 6 15.08 26.68 19.03
N ALA A 7 13.80 26.59 19.40
CA ALA A 7 13.08 25.33 19.40
C ALA A 7 13.10 24.76 17.97
N VAL A 8 13.79 23.65 17.79
CA VAL A 8 13.79 22.92 16.51
C VAL A 8 12.35 22.48 16.24
N GLN A 9 11.69 23.13 15.31
CA GLN A 9 10.36 22.70 14.86
C GLN A 9 10.45 21.26 14.38
N LYS A 10 9.75 20.37 15.06
CA LYS A 10 9.70 18.95 14.74
C LYS A 10 8.96 18.82 13.40
N VAL A 11 9.70 18.65 12.30
CA VAL A 11 9.12 18.44 10.97
C VAL A 11 8.41 17.10 10.98
N THR A 12 7.15 17.07 10.54
CA THR A 12 6.36 15.84 10.42
C THR A 12 6.35 15.32 8.99
N CYS A 13 6.36 14.00 8.84
CA CYS A 13 6.24 13.35 7.55
C CYS A 13 4.84 13.58 6.96
N ASP A 14 4.78 14.05 5.72
CA ASP A 14 3.52 14.28 5.00
C ASP A 14 2.77 12.96 4.66
N GLY A 15 3.47 11.83 4.73
CA GLY A 15 2.90 10.50 4.44
C GLY A 15 2.21 9.84 5.63
N CYS A 16 2.72 10.02 6.86
CA CYS A 16 2.20 9.33 8.05
C CYS A 16 2.07 10.23 9.28
N ARG A 17 2.44 11.51 9.18
CA ARG A 17 2.46 12.50 10.26
C ARG A 17 3.40 12.21 11.45
N GLN A 18 4.19 11.15 11.36
CA GLN A 18 5.26 10.88 12.34
C GLN A 18 6.43 11.87 12.17
N ALA A 19 7.36 11.88 13.13
CA ALA A 19 8.57 12.70 13.02
C ALA A 19 9.35 12.35 11.74
N ALA A 20 9.63 13.35 10.90
CA ALA A 20 10.39 13.18 9.67
C ALA A 20 11.89 13.11 9.98
N THR A 21 12.33 12.05 10.68
CA THR A 21 13.75 11.79 10.86
C THR A 21 14.40 11.43 9.53
N SER A 22 15.71 11.67 9.39
CA SER A 22 16.46 11.30 8.19
C SER A 22 16.33 9.81 7.87
N GLU A 23 16.33 8.95 8.88
CA GLU A 23 16.16 7.51 8.74
C GLU A 23 14.74 7.14 8.24
N HIS A 24 13.70 7.74 8.83
CA HIS A 24 12.32 7.56 8.37
C HIS A 24 12.15 7.95 6.90
N ILE A 25 12.68 9.11 6.51
CA ILE A 25 12.60 9.59 5.13
C ILE A 25 13.40 8.69 4.18
N ALA A 26 14.61 8.26 4.57
CA ALA A 26 15.42 7.34 3.76
C ALA A 26 14.69 6.00 3.52
N ARG A 27 14.08 5.40 4.57
CA ARG A 27 13.26 4.17 4.42
C ARG A 27 12.08 4.38 3.48
N ARG A 28 11.38 5.50 3.59
CA ARG A 28 10.26 5.83 2.69
C ARG A 28 10.73 5.95 1.24
N LEU A 29 11.83 6.67 0.98
CA LEU A 29 12.36 6.85 -0.37
C LEU A 29 12.80 5.51 -0.98
N ALA A 30 13.48 4.66 -0.23
CA ALA A 30 13.88 3.33 -0.67
C ALA A 30 12.65 2.48 -1.09
N ARG A 31 11.56 2.52 -0.32
CA ARG A 31 10.31 1.82 -0.67
C ARG A 31 9.63 2.39 -1.91
N LEU A 32 9.62 3.70 -2.06
CA LEU A 32 9.08 4.35 -3.26
C LEU A 32 9.88 3.98 -4.50
N GLU A 33 11.20 3.91 -4.41
CA GLU A 33 12.08 3.46 -5.49
C GLU A 33 11.76 2.02 -5.88
N GLN A 34 11.71 1.09 -4.91
CA GLN A 34 11.37 -0.31 -5.13
C GLN A 34 9.98 -0.46 -5.77
N THR A 35 8.98 0.23 -5.27
CA THR A 35 7.62 0.22 -5.83
C THR A 35 7.61 0.73 -7.27
N THR A 36 8.36 1.80 -7.56
CA THR A 36 8.42 2.41 -8.89
C THR A 36 9.10 1.49 -9.90
N ARG A 37 10.12 0.74 -9.49
CA ARG A 37 10.85 -0.21 -10.33
C ARG A 37 9.93 -1.27 -10.96
N TYR A 38 8.92 -1.73 -10.20
CA TYR A 38 7.97 -2.75 -10.66
C TYR A 38 6.61 -2.19 -11.07
N ARG A 39 6.52 -0.89 -11.32
CA ARG A 39 5.27 -0.29 -11.79
C ARG A 39 5.01 -0.71 -13.25
N PRO A 40 3.84 -1.30 -13.57
CA PRO A 40 3.47 -1.61 -14.95
C PRO A 40 3.32 -0.33 -15.79
N ILE A 41 3.59 -0.44 -17.10
CA ILE A 41 3.29 0.63 -18.07
C ILE A 41 1.77 0.82 -18.18
N HIS A 42 1.03 -0.30 -18.23
CA HIS A 42 -0.43 -0.31 -18.25
C HIS A 42 -0.96 -1.02 -17.02
N ILE A 43 -1.59 -0.29 -16.12
CA ILE A 43 -2.10 -0.85 -14.88
C ILE A 43 -3.52 -1.39 -15.11
N GLN A 44 -3.66 -2.72 -15.10
CA GLN A 44 -4.95 -3.41 -15.20
C GLN A 44 -5.68 -3.38 -13.87
N ALA A 45 -4.96 -3.68 -12.78
CA ALA A 45 -5.50 -3.68 -11.44
C ALA A 45 -4.51 -3.04 -10.45
N VAL A 46 -5.01 -2.11 -9.65
CA VAL A 46 -4.36 -1.66 -8.42
C VAL A 46 -4.95 -2.45 -7.26
N PHE A 47 -4.07 -3.00 -6.43
CA PHE A 47 -4.43 -3.51 -5.11
C PHE A 47 -4.12 -2.40 -4.10
N LEU A 48 -5.15 -1.88 -3.45
CA LEU A 48 -5.03 -0.77 -2.51
C LEU A 48 -5.17 -1.29 -1.08
N SER A 49 -4.10 -1.14 -0.30
CA SER A 49 -4.05 -1.46 1.11
C SER A 49 -3.93 -0.20 1.97
N ALA A 50 -4.17 -0.32 3.27
CA ALA A 50 -4.19 0.81 4.18
C ALA A 50 -2.80 1.37 4.42
N GLN A 51 -1.89 0.56 4.96
CA GLN A 51 -0.57 1.00 5.38
C GLN A 51 0.52 0.01 4.96
N SER A 52 1.65 0.55 4.53
CA SER A 52 2.80 -0.26 4.14
C SER A 52 3.31 -1.07 5.34
N PRO A 53 3.53 -2.39 5.18
CA PRO A 53 3.98 -3.26 6.26
C PRO A 53 5.30 -2.82 6.89
N ALA A 54 5.49 -3.05 8.19
CA ALA A 54 6.73 -2.71 8.90
C ALA A 54 7.90 -3.61 8.43
N THR A 55 7.64 -4.92 8.33
CA THR A 55 8.68 -5.90 7.96
C THR A 55 8.98 -5.88 6.45
N PRO A 56 10.26 -5.99 6.06
CA PRO A 56 10.64 -6.02 4.64
C PRO A 56 9.96 -7.15 3.85
N ASP A 57 9.89 -8.35 4.42
CA ASP A 57 9.35 -9.53 3.73
C ASP A 57 7.82 -9.50 3.56
N ALA A 58 7.11 -8.66 4.34
CA ALA A 58 5.69 -8.39 4.12
C ALA A 58 5.45 -7.27 3.08
N PHE A 59 6.47 -6.48 2.76
CA PHE A 59 6.42 -5.46 1.71
C PHE A 59 6.74 -6.11 0.36
N LEU A 60 5.78 -6.15 -0.54
CA LEU A 60 5.86 -6.90 -1.79
C LEU A 60 7.12 -6.63 -2.61
N TYR A 61 7.56 -5.39 -2.71
CA TYR A 61 8.61 -4.98 -3.65
C TYR A 61 10.04 -5.09 -3.09
N GLY A 62 10.20 -5.48 -1.85
CA GLY A 62 11.52 -5.54 -1.21
C GLY A 62 11.73 -6.73 -0.29
N PRO A 63 11.32 -7.97 -0.66
CA PRO A 63 11.54 -9.12 0.18
C PRO A 63 13.04 -9.44 0.27
N GLN A 64 13.50 -9.75 1.48
CA GLN A 64 14.89 -10.16 1.73
C GLN A 64 15.01 -11.67 1.87
N ASN A 65 14.04 -12.30 2.55
CA ASN A 65 14.05 -13.74 2.86
C ASN A 65 12.81 -14.46 2.29
N GLY A 66 12.16 -13.87 1.30
CA GLY A 66 10.93 -14.37 0.70
C GLY A 66 9.71 -13.51 1.02
N PHE A 67 8.56 -13.89 0.49
CA PHE A 67 7.32 -13.13 0.67
C PHE A 67 6.54 -13.63 1.87
N GLN A 68 6.15 -12.72 2.78
CA GLN A 68 5.39 -13.02 3.99
C GLN A 68 4.15 -12.10 4.10
N GLY A 69 3.29 -12.34 5.08
CA GLY A 69 2.15 -11.49 5.40
C GLY A 69 1.34 -11.03 4.19
N GLU A 70 1.11 -9.74 4.04
CA GLU A 70 0.32 -9.16 2.95
C GLU A 70 0.86 -9.54 1.56
N ALA A 71 2.18 -9.52 1.37
CA ALA A 71 2.79 -9.89 0.09
C ALA A 71 2.48 -11.35 -0.28
N ALA A 72 2.65 -12.25 0.68
CA ALA A 72 2.35 -13.67 0.49
C ALA A 72 0.87 -13.91 0.24
N GLY A 73 -0.02 -13.29 1.02
CA GLY A 73 -1.46 -13.37 0.88
C GLY A 73 -1.92 -12.90 -0.51
N LEU A 74 -1.42 -11.75 -0.95
CA LEU A 74 -1.74 -11.21 -2.27
C LEU A 74 -1.25 -12.12 -3.41
N LEU A 75 0.00 -12.57 -3.38
CA LEU A 75 0.54 -13.47 -4.41
C LEU A 75 -0.23 -14.78 -4.48
N ASN A 76 -0.59 -15.36 -3.33
CA ASN A 76 -1.46 -16.54 -3.26
C ASN A 76 -2.85 -16.26 -3.87
N ALA A 77 -3.47 -15.14 -3.52
CA ALA A 77 -4.75 -14.74 -4.08
C ALA A 77 -4.72 -14.62 -5.60
N LEU A 78 -3.60 -14.15 -6.16
CA LEU A 78 -3.38 -13.98 -7.60
C LEU A 78 -2.84 -15.22 -8.31
N GLN A 79 -2.66 -16.33 -7.58
CA GLN A 79 -2.08 -17.58 -8.11
C GLN A 79 -0.71 -17.36 -8.77
N ILE A 80 0.12 -16.50 -8.17
CA ILE A 80 1.50 -16.29 -8.59
C ILE A 80 2.40 -17.17 -7.73
N GLU A 81 2.98 -18.17 -8.37
CA GLU A 81 3.91 -19.12 -7.75
C GLU A 81 5.16 -18.37 -7.25
N ARG A 82 5.58 -18.67 -6.01
CA ARG A 82 6.73 -18.04 -5.37
C ARG A 82 7.77 -19.04 -4.84
N GLU A 83 7.36 -20.30 -4.58
CA GLU A 83 8.24 -21.33 -4.06
C GLU A 83 9.33 -21.70 -5.08
N GLY A 84 10.57 -21.74 -4.63
CA GLY A 84 11.70 -22.04 -5.48
C GLY A 84 12.05 -20.99 -6.55
N ARG A 85 11.39 -19.81 -6.52
CA ARG A 85 11.61 -18.75 -7.50
C ARG A 85 12.32 -17.55 -6.88
N ALA A 86 13.21 -16.94 -7.66
CA ALA A 86 13.79 -15.65 -7.30
C ALA A 86 12.72 -14.56 -7.17
N ALA A 87 12.82 -13.70 -6.16
CA ALA A 87 11.87 -12.61 -5.92
C ALA A 87 11.67 -11.71 -7.15
N GLU A 88 12.74 -11.42 -7.89
CA GLU A 88 12.68 -10.62 -9.11
C GLU A 88 11.81 -11.27 -10.21
N ALA A 89 11.85 -12.59 -10.35
CA ALA A 89 11.02 -13.31 -11.32
C ALA A 89 9.53 -13.24 -10.96
N VAL A 90 9.22 -13.37 -9.65
CA VAL A 90 7.86 -13.23 -9.12
C VAL A 90 7.31 -11.81 -9.33
N LEU A 91 8.11 -10.80 -9.00
CA LEU A 91 7.74 -9.39 -9.18
C LEU A 91 7.60 -9.00 -10.66
N SER A 92 8.45 -9.54 -11.53
CA SER A 92 8.35 -9.33 -12.98
C SER A 92 7.07 -9.96 -13.55
N GLU A 93 6.65 -11.11 -13.04
CA GLU A 93 5.37 -11.72 -13.42
C GLU A 93 4.19 -10.86 -12.95
N PHE A 94 4.18 -10.40 -11.69
CA PHE A 94 3.18 -9.51 -11.14
C PHE A 94 3.05 -8.23 -11.99
N GLN A 95 4.17 -7.59 -12.31
CA GLN A 95 4.25 -6.41 -13.16
C GLN A 95 3.70 -6.69 -14.58
N ARG A 96 4.12 -7.80 -15.21
CA ARG A 96 3.70 -8.16 -16.58
C ARG A 96 2.19 -8.42 -16.69
N LYS A 97 1.56 -8.92 -15.61
CA LYS A 97 0.09 -9.06 -15.52
C LYS A 97 -0.62 -7.70 -15.40
N GLY A 98 0.11 -6.61 -15.30
CA GLY A 98 -0.45 -5.26 -15.12
C GLY A 98 -0.94 -5.02 -13.69
N PHE A 99 -0.45 -5.75 -12.72
CA PHE A 99 -0.82 -5.65 -11.31
C PHE A 99 0.09 -4.65 -10.58
N PHE A 100 -0.49 -3.89 -9.68
CA PHE A 100 0.24 -2.91 -8.89
C PHE A 100 -0.32 -2.83 -7.47
N LEU A 101 0.50 -3.09 -6.46
CA LEU A 101 0.16 -2.90 -5.05
C LEU A 101 0.58 -1.50 -4.61
N THR A 102 -0.29 -0.80 -3.95
CA THR A 102 0.04 0.48 -3.29
C THR A 102 -0.72 0.63 -1.97
N HIS A 103 -0.19 1.46 -1.09
CA HIS A 103 -0.76 1.73 0.23
C HIS A 103 -1.19 3.19 0.30
N VAL A 104 -2.28 3.47 1.03
CA VAL A 104 -2.69 4.86 1.31
C VAL A 104 -1.60 5.54 2.12
N LEU A 105 -1.07 4.86 3.15
CA LEU A 105 0.07 5.31 3.94
C LEU A 105 1.33 4.55 3.48
N GLU A 106 2.21 5.23 2.76
CA GLU A 106 3.42 4.66 2.18
C GLU A 106 4.54 4.39 3.20
N CYS A 107 4.40 4.95 4.40
CA CYS A 107 5.35 4.73 5.49
C CYS A 107 4.97 3.48 6.27
N ALA A 108 5.99 2.68 6.65
CA ALA A 108 5.79 1.61 7.60
C ALA A 108 5.24 2.17 8.92
N ALA A 109 4.30 1.44 9.53
CA ALA A 109 3.86 1.76 10.87
C ALA A 109 5.01 1.52 11.86
N ASP A 110 5.52 2.57 12.48
CA ASP A 110 6.17 2.43 13.76
C ASP A 110 5.03 2.40 14.79
N VAL A 111 4.69 1.21 15.26
CA VAL A 111 3.48 0.91 16.05
C VAL A 111 3.48 1.57 17.45
N GLU A 112 4.53 2.27 17.84
CA GLU A 112 4.75 2.75 19.20
C GLU A 112 4.10 4.11 19.52
N SER A 113 3.39 4.75 18.60
CA SER A 113 2.70 6.00 18.93
C SER A 113 1.29 5.72 19.41
N ALA A 114 1.08 5.74 20.71
CA ALA A 114 -0.23 5.56 21.37
C ALA A 114 -1.31 6.60 20.95
N THR A 115 -0.99 7.54 20.08
CA THR A 115 -1.87 8.62 19.60
C THR A 115 -2.18 8.53 18.10
N PHE A 116 -1.76 7.47 17.41
CA PHE A 116 -1.95 7.35 15.98
C PHE A 116 -3.31 6.73 15.67
N ASP A 117 -4.26 7.52 15.18
CA ASP A 117 -5.53 7.06 14.63
C ASP A 117 -5.34 6.74 13.14
N LEU A 118 -5.37 5.44 12.81
CA LEU A 118 -5.21 4.96 11.45
C LEU A 118 -6.36 5.45 10.54
N GLY A 119 -7.59 5.44 11.04
CA GLY A 119 -8.76 5.88 10.28
C GLY A 119 -8.66 7.34 9.86
N ASP A 120 -8.28 8.22 10.76
CA ASP A 120 -8.07 9.63 10.47
C ASP A 120 -6.87 9.85 9.53
N ALA A 121 -5.80 9.10 9.70
CA ALA A 121 -4.65 9.18 8.81
C ALA A 121 -5.02 8.77 7.37
N LEU A 122 -5.82 7.70 7.22
CA LEU A 122 -6.32 7.24 5.92
C LEU A 122 -7.20 8.28 5.26
N LYS A 123 -8.21 8.84 5.97
CA LYS A 123 -9.09 9.90 5.45
C LYS A 123 -8.29 11.12 4.98
N ASN A 124 -7.32 11.54 5.75
CA ASN A 124 -6.48 12.70 5.41
C ASN A 124 -5.59 12.47 4.18
N LYS A 125 -5.09 11.23 3.98
CA LYS A 125 -4.16 10.92 2.87
C LYS A 125 -4.86 10.48 1.60
N LEU A 126 -6.03 9.87 1.70
CA LEU A 126 -6.79 9.32 0.58
C LEU A 126 -6.98 10.30 -0.60
N PRO A 127 -7.33 11.59 -0.41
CA PRO A 127 -7.50 12.52 -1.53
C PRO A 127 -6.24 12.66 -2.40
N SER A 128 -5.05 12.58 -1.80
CA SER A 128 -3.77 12.60 -2.51
C SER A 128 -3.55 11.33 -3.34
N VAL A 129 -3.92 10.16 -2.80
CA VAL A 129 -3.85 8.87 -3.51
C VAL A 129 -4.82 8.86 -4.70
N LEU A 130 -6.05 9.30 -4.50
CA LEU A 130 -7.07 9.39 -5.54
C LEU A 130 -6.67 10.34 -6.68
N ARG A 131 -6.05 11.47 -6.33
CA ARG A 131 -5.48 12.37 -7.33
C ARG A 131 -4.41 11.64 -8.15
N ARG A 132 -3.49 10.90 -7.52
CA ARG A 132 -2.46 10.11 -8.19
C ARG A 132 -3.07 9.03 -9.11
N PHE A 133 -4.16 8.39 -8.70
CA PHE A 133 -4.89 7.44 -9.55
C PHE A 133 -5.43 8.12 -10.82
N ARG A 134 -6.06 9.28 -10.70
CA ARG A 134 -6.63 10.02 -11.85
C ARG A 134 -5.57 10.59 -12.79
N THR A 135 -4.46 11.07 -12.26
CA THR A 135 -3.47 11.81 -13.08
C THR A 135 -2.32 10.96 -13.58
N SER A 136 -1.86 9.99 -12.82
CA SER A 136 -0.62 9.27 -13.07
C SER A 136 -0.80 7.76 -13.28
N LEU A 137 -1.52 7.09 -12.38
CA LEU A 137 -1.62 5.63 -12.42
C LEU A 137 -2.70 5.13 -13.36
N ARG A 138 -3.84 5.83 -13.42
CA ARG A 138 -5.00 5.54 -14.29
C ARG A 138 -5.36 4.04 -14.33
N PRO A 139 -5.58 3.40 -13.16
CA PRO A 139 -5.91 1.99 -13.13
C PRO A 139 -7.27 1.73 -13.76
N LYS A 140 -7.44 0.57 -14.40
CA LYS A 140 -8.78 0.16 -14.83
C LYS A 140 -9.63 -0.22 -13.63
N ARG A 141 -9.09 -1.03 -12.71
CA ARG A 141 -9.76 -1.49 -11.50
C ARG A 141 -8.91 -1.24 -10.26
N VAL A 142 -9.58 -0.98 -9.14
CA VAL A 142 -8.97 -0.78 -7.82
C VAL A 142 -9.59 -1.77 -6.85
N PHE A 143 -8.84 -2.81 -6.50
CA PHE A 143 -9.21 -3.80 -5.49
C PHE A 143 -8.78 -3.32 -4.11
N VAL A 144 -9.69 -3.25 -3.17
CA VAL A 144 -9.38 -2.84 -1.79
C VAL A 144 -9.14 -4.10 -0.96
N ILE A 145 -7.92 -4.30 -0.46
CA ILE A 145 -7.44 -5.58 0.10
C ILE A 145 -7.09 -5.56 1.59
N SER A 146 -7.43 -4.52 2.32
CA SER A 146 -7.17 -4.43 3.76
C SER A 146 -8.43 -4.07 4.51
N LYS A 147 -8.73 -4.78 5.60
CA LYS A 147 -9.87 -4.50 6.50
C LYS A 147 -9.85 -3.07 7.05
N ASP A 148 -8.66 -2.54 7.29
CA ASP A 148 -8.46 -1.17 7.78
C ASP A 148 -8.98 -0.10 6.82
N MET A 149 -9.15 -0.45 5.54
CA MET A 149 -9.72 0.43 4.53
C MET A 149 -11.22 0.65 4.67
N ALA A 150 -11.90 -0.09 5.55
CA ALA A 150 -13.34 0.05 5.79
C ALA A 150 -13.73 1.50 6.14
N ALA A 151 -12.88 2.21 6.87
CA ALA A 151 -13.08 3.60 7.26
C ALA A 151 -13.17 4.60 6.09
N VAL A 152 -12.67 4.22 4.90
CA VAL A 152 -12.58 5.11 3.71
C VAL A 152 -13.22 4.49 2.46
N THR A 153 -13.91 3.38 2.60
CA THR A 153 -14.53 2.67 1.46
C THR A 153 -15.60 3.50 0.76
N ALA A 154 -16.38 4.29 1.52
CA ALA A 154 -17.43 5.15 0.96
C ALA A 154 -16.82 6.24 0.05
N GLU A 155 -15.76 6.88 0.48
CA GLU A 155 -15.04 7.89 -0.31
C GLU A 155 -14.41 7.29 -1.57
N LEU A 156 -13.89 6.06 -1.47
CA LEU A 156 -13.34 5.33 -2.62
C LEU A 156 -14.39 5.08 -3.69
N LYS A 157 -15.60 4.62 -3.31
CA LYS A 157 -16.70 4.34 -4.26
C LYS A 157 -17.12 5.58 -5.07
N THR A 158 -17.03 6.76 -4.48
CA THR A 158 -17.46 8.02 -5.13
C THR A 158 -16.34 8.69 -5.92
N ALA A 159 -15.11 8.23 -5.83
CA ALA A 159 -13.90 8.98 -6.22
C ALA A 159 -13.59 9.02 -7.72
N GLN A 160 -14.27 8.28 -8.58
CA GLN A 160 -14.02 8.21 -10.04
C GLN A 160 -12.52 8.00 -10.39
N ALA A 161 -11.86 7.12 -9.67
CA ALA A 161 -10.41 6.85 -9.81
C ALA A 161 -10.11 5.45 -10.36
N GLY A 162 -10.96 4.93 -11.22
CA GLY A 162 -11.04 3.56 -11.70
C GLY A 162 -12.27 2.84 -11.12
N GLU A 163 -12.58 1.66 -11.63
CA GLU A 163 -13.64 0.81 -11.08
C GLU A 163 -13.19 0.26 -9.72
N VAL A 164 -13.87 0.65 -8.65
CA VAL A 164 -13.58 0.15 -7.29
C VAL A 164 -14.25 -1.20 -7.08
N VAL A 165 -13.46 -2.22 -6.81
CA VAL A 165 -13.91 -3.60 -6.60
C VAL A 165 -13.75 -3.96 -5.13
N LEU A 166 -14.84 -4.44 -4.53
CA LEU A 166 -14.95 -4.81 -3.13
C LEU A 166 -15.51 -6.24 -3.01
N ASP A 167 -15.39 -6.81 -1.85
CA ASP A 167 -16.04 -8.05 -1.44
C ASP A 167 -17.44 -7.75 -0.89
N GLY A 168 -18.43 -7.63 -1.81
CA GLY A 168 -19.70 -7.00 -1.48
C GLY A 168 -19.53 -5.51 -1.17
N ASP A 169 -19.75 -5.12 0.09
CA ASP A 169 -19.55 -3.74 0.55
C ASP A 169 -18.27 -3.53 1.38
N ALA A 170 -17.50 -4.59 1.62
CA ALA A 170 -16.30 -4.58 2.45
C ALA A 170 -15.01 -4.72 1.61
N PRO A 171 -13.85 -4.33 2.14
CA PRO A 171 -12.56 -4.71 1.57
C PRO A 171 -12.37 -6.23 1.52
N PHE A 172 -11.59 -6.72 0.54
CA PHE A 172 -11.19 -8.12 0.50
C PHE A 172 -10.29 -8.47 1.68
N ASP A 173 -10.54 -9.65 2.26
CA ASP A 173 -9.71 -10.25 3.29
C ASP A 173 -8.81 -11.33 2.65
N LEU A 174 -7.50 -11.09 2.64
CA LEU A 174 -6.54 -12.03 2.07
C LEU A 174 -6.33 -13.29 2.93
N ASP A 175 -6.79 -13.28 4.19
CA ASP A 175 -6.73 -14.42 5.11
C ASP A 175 -8.02 -15.27 5.07
N ASP A 176 -9.10 -14.76 4.45
CA ASP A 176 -10.34 -15.52 4.26
C ASP A 176 -10.40 -16.18 2.86
N ALA A 177 -10.40 -17.49 2.83
CA ALA A 177 -10.45 -18.26 1.59
C ALA A 177 -11.64 -17.93 0.68
N ARG A 178 -12.81 -17.59 1.25
CA ARG A 178 -13.99 -17.20 0.47
C ARG A 178 -13.81 -15.83 -0.16
N SER A 179 -13.25 -14.88 0.58
CA SER A 179 -12.92 -13.54 0.08
C SER A 179 -11.88 -13.63 -1.05
N VAL A 180 -10.85 -14.46 -0.88
CA VAL A 180 -9.84 -14.72 -1.92
C VAL A 180 -10.45 -15.32 -3.18
N MET A 181 -11.40 -16.27 -3.06
CA MET A 181 -12.10 -16.81 -4.23
C MET A 181 -12.90 -15.73 -4.96
N ARG A 182 -13.61 -14.85 -4.24
CA ARG A 182 -14.35 -13.73 -4.86
C ARG A 182 -13.42 -12.72 -5.53
N LEU A 183 -12.28 -12.43 -4.92
CA LEU A 183 -11.25 -11.58 -5.53
C LEU A 183 -10.78 -12.15 -6.86
N ARG A 184 -10.48 -13.46 -6.91
CA ARG A 184 -10.09 -14.16 -8.15
C ARG A 184 -11.16 -14.09 -9.23
N SER A 185 -12.42 -14.28 -8.84
CA SER A 185 -13.54 -14.23 -9.79
C SER A 185 -13.79 -12.82 -10.34
N ALA A 186 -13.32 -11.79 -9.64
CA ALA A 186 -13.45 -10.39 -10.06
C ALA A 186 -12.24 -9.90 -10.89
N LEU A 187 -11.17 -10.68 -11.05
CA LEU A 187 -10.00 -10.33 -11.86
C LEU A 187 -10.25 -10.56 -13.35
#